data_0b41adc894d8bad672169706737bdc1e
#
_entry.id   0b41adc894d8bad672169706737bdc1e
#
_cell.length_a   1.000
_cell.length_b   1.000
_cell.length_c   1.000
_cell.angle_alpha   90.00
_cell.angle_beta   90.00
_cell.angle_gamma   90.00
#
_symmetry.space_group_name_H-M   'P 1'
#
loop_
_entity.id
_entity.type
_entity.pdbx_description
1 polymer ?
#
loop_
_entity_poly.entity_id
_entity_poly.type
_entity_poly.pdbx_seq_one_letter_code
_entity_poly.pdbx_strand_id
1 'polypeptide(L)'
;MDNELDLLARKYDTDKRTNDAGQNIYHGYTPIYEQYLKHKRLSKNNILEIGVREGSSHKMWEEYFPNSTIYGIDDFSDIACTVKKEDMESDRIKIIVGNQSDKELIDSNFKDISLDVVIDDGSHRSWHQQESFKYLWDVS
;
A
#
# COMPACT_ATOMS: atom_id res chain seq x y z
N MET A 1 -17.52 2.33 17.79
CA MET A 1 -16.30 3.13 17.83
C MET A 1 -15.80 3.36 16.43
N ASP A 2 -15.56 4.61 16.09
CA ASP A 2 -15.10 4.93 14.74
C ASP A 2 -13.68 4.46 14.56
N ASN A 3 -13.47 3.70 13.50
CA ASN A 3 -12.15 3.25 13.07
C ASN A 3 -11.50 4.40 12.28
N GLU A 4 -10.43 4.98 12.79
CA GLU A 4 -9.74 6.10 12.15
C GLU A 4 -9.26 5.74 10.75
N LEU A 5 -8.72 4.55 10.58
CA LEU A 5 -8.27 4.09 9.28
C LEU A 5 -9.42 3.99 8.29
N ASP A 6 -10.59 3.52 8.74
CA ASP A 6 -11.77 3.45 7.87
C ASP A 6 -12.27 4.84 7.47
N LEU A 7 -12.21 5.81 8.38
CA LEU A 7 -12.56 7.19 8.06
C LEU A 7 -11.65 7.75 6.96
N LEU A 8 -10.36 7.47 7.03
CA LEU A 8 -9.41 7.86 5.99
C LEU A 8 -9.64 7.12 4.68
N ALA A 9 -9.97 5.84 4.76
CA ALA A 9 -10.31 5.03 3.59
C ALA A 9 -11.53 5.60 2.86
N ARG A 10 -12.51 6.09 3.60
CA ARG A 10 -13.68 6.76 3.03
C ARG A 10 -13.33 8.12 2.44
N LYS A 11 -12.46 8.87 3.10
CA LYS A 11 -11.98 10.17 2.62
C LYS A 11 -11.30 10.06 1.26
N TYR A 12 -10.46 9.05 1.07
CA TYR A 12 -9.71 8.85 -0.17
C TYR A 12 -10.37 7.86 -1.14
N ASP A 13 -11.55 7.36 -0.78
CA ASP A 13 -12.36 6.44 -1.59
C ASP A 13 -11.58 5.19 -2.03
N THR A 14 -10.86 4.59 -1.11
CA THR A 14 -10.18 3.32 -1.36
C THR A 14 -11.13 2.14 -1.13
N ASP A 15 -10.96 1.08 -1.93
CA ASP A 15 -11.77 -0.15 -1.84
C ASP A 15 -11.56 -0.94 -0.54
N LYS A 16 -10.58 -0.55 0.28
CA LYS A 16 -10.32 -1.16 1.58
C LYS A 16 -11.32 -0.74 2.66
N ARG A 17 -12.10 0.29 2.39
CA ARG A 17 -13.10 0.80 3.34
C ARG A 17 -14.19 -0.23 3.62
N THR A 18 -14.88 -0.05 4.74
CA THR A 18 -16.08 -0.84 5.04
C THR A 18 -17.27 -0.39 4.19
N ASN A 19 -18.20 -1.31 3.99
CA ASN A 19 -19.42 -1.02 3.25
C ASN A 19 -20.43 -0.27 4.13
N ASP A 20 -21.21 0.60 3.51
CA ASP A 20 -22.41 1.15 4.15
C ASP A 20 -23.51 0.09 4.16
N ALA A 21 -24.57 0.34 4.92
CA ALA A 21 -25.67 -0.60 5.02
C ALA A 21 -26.25 -0.92 3.63
N GLY A 22 -26.37 -2.20 3.33
CA GLY A 22 -26.89 -2.69 2.05
C GLY A 22 -25.90 -2.74 0.90
N GLN A 23 -24.66 -2.31 1.10
CA GLN A 23 -23.61 -2.37 0.08
C GLN A 23 -22.78 -3.66 0.21
N ASN A 24 -22.19 -4.09 -0.91
CA ASN A 24 -21.23 -5.18 -0.95
C ASN A 24 -20.24 -4.94 -2.10
N ILE A 25 -19.61 -3.76 -2.11
CA ILE A 25 -18.69 -3.32 -3.17
C ILE A 25 -17.28 -3.05 -2.69
N TYR A 26 -17.09 -2.91 -1.37
CA TYR A 26 -15.78 -2.67 -0.77
C TYR A 26 -15.29 -3.89 -0.01
N HIS A 27 -13.98 -4.01 0.16
CA HIS A 27 -13.36 -5.18 0.79
C HIS A 27 -13.47 -5.19 2.32
N GLY A 28 -13.61 -4.03 2.94
CA GLY A 28 -13.78 -3.96 4.39
C GLY A 28 -12.55 -4.35 5.20
N TYR A 29 -11.35 -4.09 4.69
CA TYR A 29 -10.10 -4.52 5.32
C TYR A 29 -9.64 -3.60 6.46
N THR A 30 -10.15 -2.37 6.53
CA THR A 30 -9.63 -1.36 7.47
C THR A 30 -9.74 -1.76 8.95
N PRO A 31 -10.79 -2.43 9.43
CA PRO A 31 -10.81 -2.87 10.83
C PRO A 31 -9.69 -3.86 11.16
N ILE A 32 -9.35 -4.74 10.21
CA ILE A 32 -8.28 -5.73 10.40
C ILE A 32 -6.91 -5.03 10.41
N TYR A 33 -6.67 -4.13 9.45
CA TYR A 33 -5.43 -3.37 9.43
C TYR A 33 -5.26 -2.51 10.68
N GLU A 34 -6.31 -1.83 11.12
CA GLU A 34 -6.28 -1.02 12.33
C GLU A 34 -5.85 -1.85 13.54
N GLN A 35 -6.38 -3.06 13.67
CA GLN A 35 -6.04 -3.96 14.77
C GLN A 35 -4.54 -4.26 14.84
N TYR A 36 -3.90 -4.46 13.69
CA TYR A 36 -2.48 -4.84 13.63
C TYR A 36 -1.52 -3.67 13.52
N LEU A 37 -1.96 -2.53 13.02
CA LEU A 37 -1.07 -1.41 12.69
C LEU A 37 -1.19 -0.21 13.63
N LYS A 38 -2.23 -0.15 14.43
CA LYS A 38 -2.50 0.99 15.32
C LYS A 38 -1.30 1.34 16.22
N HIS A 39 -0.62 0.34 16.75
CA HIS A 39 0.53 0.56 17.65
C HIS A 39 1.76 1.17 16.94
N LYS A 40 1.81 1.09 15.61
CA LYS A 40 2.90 1.65 14.81
C LYS A 40 2.57 3.05 14.26
N ARG A 41 1.37 3.52 14.49
CA ARG A 41 0.84 4.71 13.81
C ARG A 41 1.73 5.94 13.92
N LEU A 42 2.24 6.24 15.11
CA LEU A 42 3.05 7.43 15.35
C LEU A 42 4.56 7.17 15.26
N SER A 43 4.97 5.94 15.08
CA SER A 43 6.38 5.58 14.89
C SER A 43 6.83 5.95 13.49
N LYS A 44 8.15 6.07 13.32
CA LYS A 44 8.75 6.29 12.01
C LYS A 44 8.97 4.92 11.36
N ASN A 45 8.16 4.60 10.34
CA ASN A 45 8.20 3.32 9.65
C ASN A 45 8.50 3.50 8.17
N ASN A 46 9.00 2.43 7.54
CA ASN A 46 9.02 2.30 6.09
C ASN A 46 7.94 1.29 5.72
N ILE A 47 6.94 1.74 4.97
CA ILE A 47 5.75 0.96 4.65
C ILE A 47 5.68 0.79 3.13
N LEU A 48 5.55 -0.45 2.68
CA LEU A 48 5.37 -0.75 1.27
C LEU A 48 3.98 -1.35 1.04
N GLU A 49 3.24 -0.75 0.13
CA GLU A 49 2.03 -1.37 -0.42
C GLU A 49 2.29 -1.74 -1.88
N ILE A 50 2.10 -3.01 -2.20
CA ILE A 50 2.18 -3.52 -3.56
C ILE A 50 0.81 -3.35 -4.20
N GLY A 51 0.77 -2.69 -5.37
CA GLY A 51 -0.47 -2.30 -6.02
C GLY A 51 -0.85 -0.88 -5.68
N VAL A 52 -0.72 0.01 -6.63
CA VAL A 52 -0.93 1.46 -6.42
C VAL A 52 -2.24 1.92 -7.05
N ARG A 53 -2.50 1.50 -8.27
CA ARG A 53 -3.63 1.94 -9.08
C ARG A 53 -3.67 3.48 -9.12
N GLU A 54 -4.66 4.09 -8.48
CA GLU A 54 -4.85 5.55 -8.45
C GLU A 54 -4.20 6.22 -7.24
N GLY A 55 -3.57 5.45 -6.36
CA GLY A 55 -2.84 5.97 -5.21
C GLY A 55 -3.71 6.30 -4.00
N SER A 56 -5.00 5.94 -4.01
CA SER A 56 -5.92 6.24 -2.91
C SER A 56 -5.49 5.62 -1.59
N SER A 57 -5.10 4.35 -1.59
CA SER A 57 -4.61 3.67 -0.39
C SER A 57 -3.31 4.30 0.12
N HIS A 58 -2.42 4.69 -0.77
CA HIS A 58 -1.15 5.30 -0.39
C HIS A 58 -1.36 6.64 0.30
N LYS A 59 -2.30 7.45 -0.17
CA LYS A 59 -2.70 8.70 0.51
C LYS A 59 -3.31 8.43 1.88
N MET A 60 -4.13 7.39 2.00
CA MET A 60 -4.69 6.94 3.27
C MET A 60 -3.55 6.58 4.25
N TRP A 61 -2.58 5.78 3.81
CA TRP A 61 -1.45 5.39 4.65
C TRP A 61 -0.58 6.58 5.04
N GLU A 62 -0.34 7.52 4.13
CA GLU A 62 0.43 8.72 4.41
C GLU A 62 -0.18 9.53 5.56
N GLU A 63 -1.48 9.71 5.56
CA GLU A 63 -2.17 10.46 6.62
C GLU A 63 -2.25 9.65 7.91
N TYR A 64 -2.50 8.33 7.80
CA TYR A 64 -2.60 7.46 8.97
C TYR A 64 -1.27 7.30 9.71
N PHE A 65 -0.16 7.28 8.97
CA PHE A 65 1.20 7.17 9.52
C PHE A 65 1.97 8.48 9.29
N PRO A 66 1.71 9.52 10.09
CA PRO A 66 2.22 10.87 9.80
C PRO A 66 3.75 11.00 9.84
N ASN A 67 4.45 10.04 10.42
CA ASN A 67 5.91 10.08 10.57
C ASN A 67 6.63 9.07 9.68
N SER A 68 5.91 8.37 8.82
CA SER A 68 6.43 7.25 8.02
C SER A 68 6.60 7.61 6.56
N THR A 69 7.42 6.83 5.86
CA THR A 69 7.55 6.89 4.40
C THR A 69 6.74 5.75 3.80
N ILE A 70 5.96 6.04 2.78
CA ILE A 70 5.07 5.11 2.11
C ILE A 70 5.63 4.82 0.72
N TYR A 71 5.89 3.57 0.43
CA TYR A 71 6.35 3.10 -0.87
C TYR A 71 5.23 2.36 -1.59
N GLY A 72 5.17 2.52 -2.90
CA GLY A 72 4.24 1.77 -3.76
C GLY A 72 4.97 1.14 -4.92
N ILE A 73 4.58 -0.06 -5.31
CA ILE A 73 5.05 -0.73 -6.54
C ILE A 73 3.82 -1.08 -7.38
N ASP A 74 3.85 -0.72 -8.66
CA ASP A 74 2.82 -1.11 -9.61
C ASP A 74 3.41 -1.08 -11.01
N ASP A 75 3.03 -2.02 -11.86
CA ASP A 75 3.40 -2.01 -13.28
C ASP A 75 2.48 -1.12 -14.11
N PHE A 76 1.39 -0.65 -13.51
CA PHE A 76 0.38 0.21 -14.14
C PHE A 76 -0.21 -0.38 -15.42
N SER A 77 -0.34 -1.72 -15.45
CA SER A 77 -0.93 -2.42 -16.60
C SER A 77 -2.45 -2.29 -16.65
N ASP A 78 -3.08 -1.81 -15.59
CA ASP A 78 -4.53 -1.56 -15.57
C ASP A 78 -4.82 -0.31 -16.41
N ILE A 79 -5.41 -0.54 -17.57
CA ILE A 79 -5.74 0.53 -18.53
C ILE A 79 -6.78 1.52 -18.02
N ALA A 80 -7.50 1.18 -16.95
CA ALA A 80 -8.45 2.09 -16.32
C ALA A 80 -7.75 3.16 -15.48
N CYS A 81 -6.48 2.97 -15.15
CA CYS A 81 -5.71 3.93 -14.37
C CYS A 81 -5.24 5.08 -15.26
N THR A 82 -5.74 6.28 -15.00
CA THR A 82 -5.38 7.49 -15.76
C THR A 82 -4.48 8.43 -14.98
N VAL A 83 -4.20 8.14 -13.72
CA VAL A 83 -3.39 8.98 -12.84
C VAL A 83 -1.90 8.69 -13.08
N LYS A 84 -1.11 9.74 -13.17
CA LYS A 84 0.33 9.61 -13.41
C LYS A 84 1.07 9.41 -12.08
N LYS A 85 2.23 8.73 -12.15
CA LYS A 85 3.11 8.52 -11.01
C LYS A 85 3.39 9.82 -10.25
N GLU A 86 3.72 10.89 -10.97
CA GLU A 86 4.07 12.19 -10.39
C GLU A 86 2.93 12.80 -9.57
N ASP A 87 1.69 12.52 -9.96
CA ASP A 87 0.50 13.03 -9.26
C ASP A 87 0.20 12.26 -7.97
N MET A 88 0.78 11.06 -7.84
CA MET A 88 0.59 10.20 -6.66
C MET A 88 1.70 10.38 -5.64
N GLU A 89 2.87 10.84 -6.04
CA GLU A 89 4.02 11.02 -5.15
C GLU A 89 3.90 12.29 -4.32
N SER A 90 4.52 12.25 -3.14
CA SER A 90 4.67 13.40 -2.23
C SER A 90 6.02 13.28 -1.53
N ASP A 91 6.31 14.15 -0.56
CA ASP A 91 7.54 14.08 0.24
C ASP A 91 7.69 12.72 0.93
N ARG A 92 6.59 12.06 1.28
CA ARG A 92 6.59 10.79 2.00
C ARG A 92 5.99 9.63 1.22
N ILE A 93 5.45 9.87 0.02
CA ILE A 93 4.97 8.79 -0.89
C ILE A 93 5.94 8.67 -2.05
N LYS A 94 6.51 7.48 -2.22
CA LYS A 94 7.46 7.16 -3.29
C LYS A 94 6.94 5.97 -4.11
N ILE A 95 6.76 6.18 -5.40
CA ILE A 95 6.17 5.19 -6.30
C ILE A 95 7.24 4.59 -7.20
N ILE A 96 7.28 3.27 -7.26
CA ILE A 96 8.20 2.50 -8.08
C ILE A 96 7.36 1.82 -9.17
N VAL A 97 7.72 2.07 -10.43
CA VAL A 97 7.04 1.47 -11.58
C VAL A 97 7.75 0.18 -11.95
N GLY A 98 7.04 -0.93 -11.87
CA GLY A 98 7.57 -2.24 -12.23
C GLY A 98 6.75 -3.38 -11.66
N ASN A 99 7.19 -4.60 -11.92
CA ASN A 99 6.51 -5.81 -11.46
C ASN A 99 7.04 -6.23 -10.09
N GLN A 100 6.13 -6.57 -9.19
CA GLN A 100 6.46 -7.02 -7.83
C GLN A 100 7.30 -8.29 -7.79
N SER A 101 7.33 -9.08 -8.86
CA SER A 101 8.16 -10.29 -8.97
C SER A 101 9.54 -10.03 -9.56
N ASP A 102 9.87 -8.79 -9.91
CA ASP A 102 11.17 -8.41 -10.44
C ASP A 102 12.20 -8.24 -9.31
N LYS A 103 13.08 -9.22 -9.15
CA LYS A 103 14.07 -9.22 -8.08
C LYS A 103 15.03 -8.02 -8.17
N GLU A 104 15.47 -7.67 -9.37
CA GLU A 104 16.41 -6.55 -9.56
C GLU A 104 15.76 -5.23 -9.15
N LEU A 105 14.49 -5.05 -9.48
CA LEU A 105 13.71 -3.88 -9.09
C LEU A 105 13.62 -3.77 -7.56
N ILE A 106 13.29 -4.86 -6.89
CA ILE A 106 13.19 -4.92 -5.43
C ILE A 106 14.55 -4.62 -4.79
N ASP A 107 15.60 -5.30 -5.24
CA ASP A 107 16.93 -5.14 -4.67
C ASP A 107 17.45 -3.71 -4.85
N SER A 108 17.29 -3.12 -6.04
CA SER A 108 17.82 -1.78 -6.30
C SER A 108 17.09 -0.68 -5.53
N ASN A 109 15.80 -0.87 -5.21
CA ASN A 109 15.01 0.15 -4.53
C ASN A 109 14.97 -0.02 -3.01
N PHE A 110 15.10 -1.24 -2.49
CA PHE A 110 14.93 -1.52 -1.06
C PHE A 110 16.16 -2.10 -0.36
N LYS A 111 17.27 -2.25 -1.05
CA LYS A 111 18.49 -2.85 -0.51
C LYS A 111 18.96 -2.20 0.81
N ASP A 112 18.88 -0.88 0.88
CA ASP A 112 19.35 -0.09 2.02
C ASP A 112 18.20 0.39 2.92
N ILE A 113 17.00 -0.14 2.70
CA ILE A 113 15.79 0.25 3.43
C ILE A 113 15.27 -0.94 4.21
N SER A 114 15.06 -0.76 5.51
CA SER A 114 14.38 -1.76 6.34
C SER A 114 12.89 -1.52 6.30
N LEU A 115 12.14 -2.45 5.72
CA LEU A 115 10.68 -2.35 5.64
C LEU A 115 10.04 -2.86 6.93
N ASP A 116 9.18 -2.06 7.52
CA ASP A 116 8.49 -2.38 8.77
C ASP A 116 7.12 -3.02 8.52
N VAL A 117 6.47 -2.65 7.42
CA VAL A 117 5.16 -3.16 7.02
C VAL A 117 5.13 -3.36 5.53
N VAL A 118 4.63 -4.51 5.10
CA VAL A 118 4.40 -4.82 3.68
C VAL A 118 2.95 -5.26 3.50
N ILE A 119 2.24 -4.60 2.61
CA ILE A 119 0.85 -4.89 2.27
C ILE A 119 0.79 -5.28 0.80
N ASP A 120 0.36 -6.50 0.50
CA ASP A 120 0.27 -6.98 -0.88
C ASP A 120 -1.18 -6.92 -1.38
N ASP A 121 -1.47 -5.92 -2.19
CA ASP A 121 -2.76 -5.73 -2.86
C ASP A 121 -2.55 -5.53 -4.37
N GLY A 122 -1.52 -6.16 -4.90
CA GLY A 122 -1.13 -6.03 -6.31
C GLY A 122 -1.69 -7.15 -7.18
N SER A 123 -0.78 -7.98 -7.72
CA SER A 123 -1.14 -9.11 -8.54
C SER A 123 -1.90 -10.18 -7.73
N HIS A 124 -3.03 -10.66 -8.27
CA HIS A 124 -3.77 -11.76 -7.65
C HIS A 124 -3.21 -13.13 -8.05
N ARG A 125 -2.12 -13.18 -8.80
CA ARG A 125 -1.43 -14.42 -9.15
C ARG A 125 -0.57 -14.87 -7.99
N SER A 126 -0.81 -16.05 -7.47
CA SER A 126 -0.10 -16.55 -6.29
C SER A 126 1.41 -16.61 -6.46
N TRP A 127 1.92 -16.91 -7.66
CA TRP A 127 3.36 -16.96 -7.90
C TRP A 127 4.02 -15.58 -7.83
N HIS A 128 3.31 -14.51 -8.24
CA HIS A 128 3.79 -13.13 -8.07
C HIS A 128 3.92 -12.77 -6.58
N GLN A 129 2.94 -13.15 -5.80
CA GLN A 129 2.93 -12.89 -4.36
C GLN A 129 4.04 -13.67 -3.65
N GLN A 130 4.27 -14.92 -4.03
CA GLN A 130 5.32 -15.75 -3.47
C GLN A 130 6.72 -15.19 -3.80
N GLU A 131 6.94 -14.77 -5.03
CA GLU A 131 8.22 -14.19 -5.45
C GLU A 131 8.47 -12.86 -4.74
N SER A 132 7.49 -11.97 -4.67
CA SER A 132 7.63 -10.71 -3.95
C SER A 132 7.93 -10.93 -2.48
N PHE A 133 7.22 -11.82 -1.82
CA PHE A 133 7.44 -12.14 -0.40
C PHE A 133 8.86 -12.62 -0.17
N LYS A 134 9.36 -13.50 -1.02
CA LYS A 134 10.71 -14.03 -0.95
C LYS A 134 11.76 -12.93 -1.05
N TYR A 135 11.61 -12.04 -2.04
CA TYR A 135 12.58 -10.96 -2.27
C TYR A 135 12.52 -9.90 -1.17
N LEU A 136 11.33 -9.55 -0.71
CA LEU A 136 11.14 -8.55 0.34
C LEU A 136 11.58 -9.07 1.70
N TRP A 137 11.46 -10.37 1.94
CA TRP A 137 11.95 -10.99 3.18
C TRP A 137 13.47 -10.80 3.32
N ASP A 138 14.18 -10.91 2.20
CA ASP A 138 15.65 -10.79 2.19
C ASP A 138 16.12 -9.34 2.43
N VAL A 139 15.28 -8.34 2.15
CA VAL A 139 15.63 -6.91 2.29
C VAL A 139 14.96 -6.23 3.49
N SER A 140 13.99 -6.89 4.12
CA SER A 140 13.25 -6.29 5.24
C SER A 140 13.79 -6.66 6.62
#